data_624cf54c793c41f0b66c34749817f119
#
_entry.id   624cf54c793c41f0b66c34749817f119
#
_cell.length_a   1.000
_cell.length_b   1.000
_cell.length_c   1.000
_cell.angle_alpha   90.00
_cell.angle_beta   90.00
_cell.angle_gamma   90.00
#
_symmetry.space_group_name_H-M   'P 1'
#
loop_
_entity.id
_entity.type
_entity.pdbx_description
1 polymer ?
#
loop_
_entity_poly.entity_id
_entity_poly.type
_entity_poly.pdbx_seq_one_letter_code
_entity_poly.pdbx_strand_id
1 'polypeptide(L)'
;MANMVFSATIGAVLALMLIFSVSIDATTSTQNIFCTTDDERNHPILCHMLQLVEEDPREMADYLYQHAQENKWLVGHDWSDDSEFGKMSSSVVASTMSRQLLRSSASKDDNALPIVFAHGMGDSCFNSGMQSITKKAGEMMGVYSVCIPTGKDQSEDTNNGFFLNMDATVDVFAEAVQNDPKLQNGFNAIGFSQGNNVIRGYIAKYNTGTAVVNAFLSINGVNAGEGAVPHCNPSLSKSPFAQKLRFDVCELLMEQASRAAYTDFAQQHSFQANYWRDPRPSAFPRYQQYAQLAKWNNEAGFVNQTLKDNWAKTNTFVWVLATEDGMVFPREGEWWQSPDPNDPYHSVLPMKETEWYTKDLFGLKTADEAGKNHFEKFEGDHLQFSMEDFERWIKEYFGK
;
A
#
# COMPACT_ATOMS: atom_id res chain seq x y z
N MET A 1 -9.90 -20.60 15.43
CA MET A 1 -10.20 -19.19 15.09
C MET A 1 -9.46 -18.20 16.01
N ALA A 2 -9.48 -18.32 17.34
CA ALA A 2 -8.74 -17.41 18.22
C ALA A 2 -7.20 -17.40 17.97
N ASN A 3 -6.60 -18.54 17.67
CA ASN A 3 -5.16 -18.63 17.40
C ASN A 3 -4.73 -18.04 16.04
N MET A 4 -5.61 -18.00 15.05
CA MET A 4 -5.33 -17.37 13.74
C MET A 4 -5.34 -15.84 13.80
N VAL A 5 -6.30 -15.26 14.54
CA VAL A 5 -6.39 -13.80 14.71
C VAL A 5 -5.22 -13.27 15.55
N PHE A 6 -4.80 -14.02 16.58
CA PHE A 6 -3.65 -13.66 17.41
C PHE A 6 -2.33 -13.70 16.62
N SER A 7 -2.19 -14.69 15.74
CA SER A 7 -1.01 -14.88 14.88
C SER A 7 -0.84 -13.76 13.86
N ALA A 8 -1.91 -13.36 13.15
CA ALA A 8 -1.86 -12.28 12.15
C ALA A 8 -1.56 -10.91 12.79
N THR A 9 -2.14 -10.65 13.95
CA THR A 9 -1.91 -9.38 14.68
C THR A 9 -0.46 -9.27 15.18
N ILE A 10 0.12 -10.37 15.65
CA ILE A 10 1.53 -10.40 16.06
C ILE A 10 2.46 -10.17 14.86
N GLY A 11 2.22 -10.81 13.73
CA GLY A 11 3.05 -10.62 12.52
C GLY A 11 3.07 -9.17 12.03
N ALA A 12 1.91 -8.50 12.02
CA ALA A 12 1.80 -7.11 11.62
C ALA A 12 2.45 -6.14 12.63
N VAL A 13 2.25 -6.38 13.93
CA VAL A 13 2.92 -5.64 15.01
C VAL A 13 4.43 -5.80 14.91
N LEU A 14 4.90 -6.98 14.57
CA LEU A 14 6.31 -7.31 14.48
C LEU A 14 6.95 -6.70 13.23
N ALA A 15 6.27 -6.67 12.10
CA ALA A 15 6.73 -5.94 10.92
C ALA A 15 6.86 -4.43 11.23
N LEU A 16 5.92 -3.85 11.96
CA LEU A 16 5.98 -2.46 12.40
C LEU A 16 7.05 -2.22 13.48
N MET A 17 7.22 -3.11 14.44
CA MET A 17 8.31 -3.01 15.42
C MET A 17 9.68 -3.12 14.77
N LEU A 18 9.85 -3.93 13.72
CA LEU A 18 11.09 -3.99 12.93
C LEU A 18 11.39 -2.70 12.20
N ILE A 19 10.38 -2.12 11.60
CA ILE A 19 10.47 -0.85 10.90
C ILE A 19 10.90 0.25 11.88
N PHE A 20 10.51 0.13 13.15
CA PHE A 20 10.69 1.16 14.18
C PHE A 20 11.79 0.88 15.19
N SER A 21 12.25 -0.35 15.37
CA SER A 21 13.25 -0.70 16.40
C SER A 21 14.68 -0.24 16.08
N VAL A 22 14.97 0.09 14.84
CA VAL A 22 16.25 0.72 14.46
C VAL A 22 16.38 2.16 14.97
N SER A 23 15.34 2.73 15.58
CA SER A 23 15.30 4.13 16.06
C SER A 23 15.48 4.27 17.57
N ILE A 24 15.81 3.22 18.30
CA ILE A 24 16.11 3.34 19.72
C ILE A 24 17.55 3.86 19.85
N ASP A 25 17.64 5.14 20.18
CA ASP A 25 18.91 5.81 20.48
C ASP A 25 19.62 5.06 21.62
N ALA A 26 20.82 4.55 21.36
CA ALA A 26 21.64 3.73 22.27
C ALA A 26 22.10 4.45 23.56
N THR A 27 21.54 5.64 23.84
CA THR A 27 21.90 6.46 25.00
C THR A 27 20.95 6.35 26.19
N THR A 28 19.80 5.68 26.04
CA THR A 28 18.91 5.41 27.17
C THR A 28 19.00 3.94 27.54
N SER A 29 19.60 3.66 28.70
CA SER A 29 19.61 2.36 29.36
C SER A 29 18.18 1.83 29.50
N THR A 30 17.73 1.05 28.51
CA THR A 30 16.47 0.32 28.57
C THR A 30 16.72 -0.98 29.35
N GLN A 31 16.66 -0.90 30.66
CA GLN A 31 16.48 -2.10 31.47
C GLN A 31 15.12 -2.72 31.13
N ASN A 32 15.16 -3.92 30.52
CA ASN A 32 14.13 -4.97 30.47
C ASN A 32 12.68 -4.53 30.77
N ILE A 33 12.06 -3.81 29.84
CA ILE A 33 10.66 -3.36 30.04
C ILE A 33 9.65 -4.36 29.45
N PHE A 34 10.04 -5.30 28.60
CA PHE A 34 9.09 -6.04 27.77
C PHE A 34 9.06 -7.56 27.92
N CYS A 35 10.00 -8.21 28.58
CA CYS A 35 9.94 -9.65 28.78
C CYS A 35 10.28 -10.02 30.21
N THR A 36 9.24 -10.30 31.00
CA THR A 36 9.38 -10.99 32.28
C THR A 36 9.43 -12.50 32.05
N THR A 37 9.80 -13.28 33.04
CA THR A 37 9.79 -14.76 32.97
C THR A 37 8.41 -15.36 32.71
N ASP A 38 7.33 -14.60 32.95
CA ASP A 38 5.97 -14.99 32.60
C ASP A 38 5.62 -14.66 31.15
N ASP A 39 6.18 -13.58 30.59
CA ASP A 39 6.02 -13.21 29.18
C ASP A 39 6.78 -14.19 28.27
N GLU A 40 7.99 -14.63 28.65
CA GLU A 40 8.74 -15.67 27.92
C GLU A 40 8.00 -17.01 27.85
N ARG A 41 7.25 -17.37 28.89
CA ARG A 41 6.44 -18.60 28.90
C ARG A 41 5.17 -18.47 28.05
N ASN A 42 4.56 -17.30 28.03
CA ASN A 42 3.27 -17.07 27.37
C ASN A 42 3.45 -16.58 25.93
N HIS A 43 4.57 -15.90 25.63
CA HIS A 43 4.87 -15.28 24.35
C HIS A 43 6.33 -15.46 23.93
N PRO A 44 6.83 -16.70 23.83
CA PRO A 44 8.27 -16.96 23.61
C PRO A 44 8.80 -16.37 22.31
N ILE A 45 7.98 -16.38 21.25
CA ILE A 45 8.34 -15.80 19.95
C ILE A 45 8.51 -14.29 20.07
N LEU A 46 7.59 -13.59 20.71
CA LEU A 46 7.66 -12.15 20.90
C LEU A 46 8.88 -11.74 21.70
N CYS A 47 9.20 -12.46 22.79
CA CYS A 47 10.36 -12.16 23.61
C CYS A 47 11.68 -12.43 22.88
N HIS A 48 11.76 -13.51 22.12
CA HIS A 48 12.94 -13.81 21.29
C HIS A 48 13.15 -12.71 20.24
N MET A 49 12.09 -12.23 19.64
CA MET A 49 12.17 -11.19 18.63
C MET A 49 12.56 -9.83 19.21
N LEU A 50 12.07 -9.49 20.41
CA LEU A 50 12.50 -8.27 21.10
C LEU A 50 14.00 -8.34 21.47
N GLN A 51 14.51 -9.52 21.77
CA GLN A 51 15.92 -9.74 22.04
C GLN A 51 16.78 -9.59 20.76
N LEU A 52 16.33 -10.15 19.62
CA LEU A 52 17.02 -9.99 18.34
C LEU A 52 17.07 -8.54 17.86
N VAL A 53 16.04 -7.73 18.17
CA VAL A 53 16.03 -6.28 17.87
C VAL A 53 17.19 -5.55 18.56
N GLU A 54 17.53 -5.95 19.79
CA GLU A 54 18.63 -5.32 20.53
C GLU A 54 20.01 -5.82 20.04
N GLU A 55 20.11 -7.07 19.57
CA GLU A 55 21.39 -7.71 19.23
C GLU A 55 21.78 -7.52 17.75
N ASP A 56 20.89 -7.81 16.80
CA ASP A 56 21.12 -7.59 15.37
C ASP A 56 19.79 -7.38 14.59
N PRO A 57 19.48 -6.15 14.19
CA PRO A 57 18.28 -5.84 13.42
C PRO A 57 18.18 -6.57 12.06
N ARG A 58 19.28 -7.01 11.47
CA ARG A 58 19.29 -7.72 10.19
C ARG A 58 18.91 -9.19 10.38
N GLU A 59 19.45 -9.82 11.42
CA GLU A 59 19.10 -11.20 11.77
C GLU A 59 17.62 -11.32 12.13
N MET A 60 17.08 -10.29 12.75
CA MET A 60 15.66 -10.18 12.99
C MET A 60 14.84 -10.03 11.71
N ALA A 61 15.28 -9.21 10.76
CA ALA A 61 14.60 -9.06 9.47
C ALA A 61 14.56 -10.41 8.71
N ASP A 62 15.66 -11.13 8.69
CA ASP A 62 15.76 -12.45 8.07
C ASP A 62 14.88 -13.49 8.79
N TYR A 63 14.85 -13.48 10.11
CA TYR A 63 13.99 -14.36 10.91
C TYR A 63 12.51 -14.11 10.60
N LEU A 64 12.09 -12.85 10.55
CA LEU A 64 10.69 -12.50 10.23
C LEU A 64 10.32 -12.83 8.80
N TYR A 65 11.22 -12.60 7.87
CA TYR A 65 11.00 -12.96 6.47
C TYR A 65 10.77 -14.48 6.34
N GLN A 66 11.63 -15.30 6.95
CA GLN A 66 11.46 -16.76 6.95
C GLN A 66 10.16 -17.17 7.63
N HIS A 67 9.87 -16.61 8.80
CA HIS A 67 8.65 -16.96 9.54
C HIS A 67 7.37 -16.51 8.87
N ALA A 68 7.41 -15.39 8.16
CA ALA A 68 6.32 -14.91 7.34
C ALA A 68 6.08 -15.80 6.11
N GLN A 69 7.14 -16.28 5.47
CA GLN A 69 7.08 -17.25 4.39
C GLN A 69 6.47 -18.57 4.84
N GLU A 70 6.93 -19.11 5.99
CA GLU A 70 6.42 -20.36 6.54
C GLU A 70 4.96 -20.31 6.96
N ASN A 71 4.49 -19.14 7.43
CA ASN A 71 3.14 -18.96 7.94
C ASN A 71 2.20 -18.24 6.96
N LYS A 72 2.63 -17.92 5.76
CA LYS A 72 1.86 -17.20 4.72
C LYS A 72 1.31 -15.84 5.18
N TRP A 73 1.99 -15.13 6.05
CA TRP A 73 1.49 -13.86 6.63
C TRP A 73 1.79 -12.62 5.80
N LEU A 74 2.91 -12.66 5.04
CA LEU A 74 3.40 -11.53 4.26
C LEU A 74 3.30 -11.79 2.75
N VAL A 75 2.91 -12.98 2.35
CA VAL A 75 2.77 -13.30 0.93
C VAL A 75 1.48 -12.63 0.45
N GLY A 76 1.62 -11.75 -0.49
CA GLY A 76 0.50 -11.17 -1.23
C GLY A 76 -0.43 -12.30 -1.66
N HIS A 77 -1.72 -12.02 -1.71
CA HIS A 77 -2.76 -12.99 -1.98
C HIS A 77 -2.35 -13.91 -3.13
N ASP A 78 -2.22 -15.20 -2.86
CA ASP A 78 -1.86 -16.19 -3.88
C ASP A 78 -3.07 -16.41 -4.80
N TRP A 79 -3.09 -15.68 -5.88
CA TRP A 79 -4.11 -15.78 -6.92
C TRP A 79 -4.10 -17.13 -7.65
N SER A 80 -3.16 -18.02 -7.33
CA SER A 80 -3.02 -19.31 -8.03
C SER A 80 -3.85 -20.44 -7.45
N ASP A 81 -4.23 -20.43 -6.15
CA ASP A 81 -4.69 -21.64 -5.46
C ASP A 81 -6.15 -21.64 -4.97
N ASP A 82 -6.77 -20.50 -4.64
CA ASP A 82 -8.12 -20.48 -4.02
C ASP A 82 -9.20 -19.75 -4.84
N SER A 83 -8.89 -19.18 -5.98
CA SER A 83 -9.88 -18.61 -6.88
C SER A 83 -10.41 -19.66 -7.85
N GLU A 84 -11.62 -19.48 -8.37
CA GLU A 84 -12.18 -20.30 -9.47
C GLU A 84 -11.25 -20.41 -10.70
N PHE A 85 -10.20 -19.57 -10.73
CA PHE A 85 -9.15 -19.54 -11.73
C PHE A 85 -8.25 -20.79 -11.72
N GLY A 86 -7.93 -21.35 -10.55
CA GLY A 86 -7.14 -22.59 -10.42
C GLY A 86 -7.91 -23.86 -10.80
N LYS A 87 -9.24 -23.78 -10.93
CA LYS A 87 -10.10 -24.92 -11.24
C LYS A 87 -10.46 -25.06 -12.71
N MET A 88 -10.11 -24.10 -13.55
CA MET A 88 -10.24 -24.28 -15.01
C MET A 88 -9.14 -25.20 -15.51
N SER A 89 -9.48 -26.45 -15.75
CA SER A 89 -8.56 -27.44 -16.28
C SER A 89 -7.95 -26.98 -17.61
N SER A 90 -6.66 -27.18 -17.76
CA SER A 90 -5.86 -26.81 -18.94
C SER A 90 -6.41 -27.34 -20.29
N SER A 91 -7.33 -28.31 -20.29
CA SER A 91 -7.95 -28.86 -21.47
C SER A 91 -9.06 -28.01 -22.09
N VAL A 92 -9.77 -27.19 -21.28
CA VAL A 92 -10.84 -26.32 -21.80
C VAL A 92 -10.23 -25.01 -22.36
N VAL A 93 -9.14 -24.53 -21.76
CA VAL A 93 -8.45 -23.30 -22.20
C VAL A 93 -7.86 -23.46 -23.61
N ALA A 94 -7.23 -24.61 -23.91
CA ALA A 94 -6.61 -24.84 -25.21
C ALA A 94 -7.60 -24.91 -26.38
N SER A 95 -8.81 -25.45 -26.17
CA SER A 95 -9.83 -25.58 -27.25
C SER A 95 -10.60 -24.28 -27.50
N THR A 96 -10.73 -23.43 -26.50
CA THR A 96 -11.44 -22.13 -26.60
C THR A 96 -10.51 -21.05 -27.17
N MET A 97 -9.23 -21.03 -26.77
CA MET A 97 -8.23 -20.10 -27.32
C MET A 97 -8.00 -20.29 -28.82
N SER A 98 -7.97 -21.54 -29.32
CA SER A 98 -7.77 -21.78 -30.76
C SER A 98 -8.92 -21.30 -31.65
N ARG A 99 -10.13 -21.13 -31.09
CA ARG A 99 -11.29 -20.60 -31.83
C ARG A 99 -11.47 -19.08 -31.70
N GLN A 100 -10.97 -18.47 -30.63
CA GLN A 100 -11.02 -17.00 -30.44
C GLN A 100 -9.90 -16.28 -31.17
N LEU A 101 -8.71 -16.87 -31.30
CA LEU A 101 -7.58 -16.29 -32.07
C LEU A 101 -7.87 -16.16 -33.57
N LEU A 102 -8.86 -16.88 -34.10
CA LEU A 102 -9.29 -16.77 -35.51
C LEU A 102 -10.42 -15.76 -35.74
N ARG A 103 -10.95 -15.09 -34.68
CA ARG A 103 -12.06 -14.12 -34.81
C ARG A 103 -11.76 -12.72 -34.32
N SER A 104 -10.60 -12.45 -33.73
CA SER A 104 -10.23 -11.11 -33.31
C SER A 104 -9.20 -10.47 -34.23
N SER A 105 -9.58 -10.26 -35.50
CA SER A 105 -9.11 -9.11 -36.24
C SER A 105 -9.96 -7.87 -35.84
N ALA A 106 -10.16 -7.67 -34.55
CA ALA A 106 -10.56 -6.37 -34.04
C ALA A 106 -9.37 -5.44 -34.28
N SER A 107 -9.59 -4.33 -34.94
CA SER A 107 -8.64 -3.27 -35.17
C SER A 107 -7.86 -3.03 -33.88
N LYS A 108 -6.52 -3.23 -33.89
CA LYS A 108 -5.65 -2.69 -32.86
C LYS A 108 -6.00 -1.21 -32.78
N ASP A 109 -6.52 -0.78 -31.64
CA ASP A 109 -6.59 0.63 -31.35
C ASP A 109 -5.13 1.08 -31.14
N ASP A 110 -4.56 1.70 -32.17
CA ASP A 110 -3.17 2.16 -32.18
C ASP A 110 -2.89 3.21 -31.07
N ASN A 111 -3.93 3.62 -30.32
CA ASN A 111 -3.88 4.56 -29.22
C ASN A 111 -3.96 3.92 -27.82
N ALA A 112 -4.14 2.60 -27.71
CA ALA A 112 -4.26 1.95 -26.42
C ALA A 112 -2.91 2.00 -25.66
N LEU A 113 -2.93 2.60 -24.47
CA LEU A 113 -1.73 2.81 -23.65
C LEU A 113 -1.31 1.54 -22.90
N PRO A 114 -0.01 1.33 -22.67
CA PRO A 114 0.52 0.26 -21.85
C PRO A 114 0.06 0.38 -20.40
N ILE A 115 0.15 -0.74 -19.66
CA ILE A 115 -0.25 -0.82 -18.25
C ILE A 115 0.98 -1.11 -17.39
N VAL A 116 1.20 -0.27 -16.38
CA VAL A 116 2.29 -0.39 -15.41
C VAL A 116 1.73 -0.73 -14.04
N PHE A 117 2.36 -1.70 -13.36
CA PHE A 117 1.97 -2.13 -12.02
C PHE A 117 3.03 -1.77 -10.99
N ALA A 118 2.57 -1.45 -9.78
CA ALA A 118 3.38 -1.37 -8.57
C ALA A 118 2.76 -2.26 -7.48
N HIS A 119 3.56 -3.19 -6.95
CA HIS A 119 3.14 -4.16 -5.94
C HIS A 119 3.04 -3.56 -4.52
N GLY A 120 2.33 -4.26 -3.63
CA GLY A 120 2.16 -3.87 -2.23
C GLY A 120 3.34 -4.23 -1.33
N MET A 121 3.22 -3.88 -0.05
CA MET A 121 4.18 -4.23 1.00
C MET A 121 4.31 -5.76 1.12
N GLY A 122 5.55 -6.25 1.17
CA GLY A 122 5.83 -7.68 1.31
C GLY A 122 5.62 -8.53 0.06
N ASP A 123 5.14 -7.93 -1.05
CA ASP A 123 5.01 -8.58 -2.34
C ASP A 123 6.22 -8.28 -3.25
N SER A 124 6.20 -8.76 -4.48
CA SER A 124 7.25 -8.55 -5.47
C SER A 124 6.72 -8.76 -6.89
N CYS A 125 7.26 -7.99 -7.84
CA CYS A 125 7.00 -8.22 -9.28
C CYS A 125 7.46 -9.60 -9.77
N PHE A 126 8.31 -10.28 -9.03
CA PHE A 126 8.77 -11.64 -9.33
C PHE A 126 7.84 -12.73 -8.80
N ASN A 127 6.85 -12.40 -7.96
CA ASN A 127 5.86 -13.34 -7.46
C ASN A 127 4.89 -13.78 -8.57
N SER A 128 4.50 -15.04 -8.56
CA SER A 128 3.61 -15.63 -9.58
C SER A 128 2.27 -14.91 -9.68
N GLY A 129 1.71 -14.46 -8.56
CA GLY A 129 0.48 -13.68 -8.49
C GLY A 129 0.60 -12.36 -9.25
N MET A 130 1.62 -11.56 -8.95
CA MET A 130 1.89 -10.29 -9.64
C MET A 130 2.17 -10.49 -11.12
N GLN A 131 2.95 -11.52 -11.49
CA GLN A 131 3.20 -11.85 -12.90
C GLN A 131 1.91 -12.24 -13.63
N SER A 132 1.06 -13.04 -12.99
CA SER A 132 -0.20 -13.51 -13.58
C SER A 132 -1.19 -12.35 -13.82
N ILE A 133 -1.41 -11.50 -12.82
CA ILE A 133 -2.36 -10.37 -12.94
C ILE A 133 -1.85 -9.32 -13.95
N THR A 134 -0.56 -9.04 -13.94
CA THR A 134 0.08 -8.14 -14.92
C THR A 134 -0.11 -8.65 -16.35
N LYS A 135 0.22 -9.92 -16.59
CA LYS A 135 0.04 -10.56 -17.89
C LYS A 135 -1.41 -10.55 -18.34
N LYS A 136 -2.34 -10.92 -17.44
CA LYS A 136 -3.77 -10.95 -17.74
C LYS A 136 -4.31 -9.58 -18.15
N ALA A 137 -3.92 -8.52 -17.47
CA ALA A 137 -4.33 -7.16 -17.81
C ALA A 137 -3.88 -6.76 -19.23
N GLY A 138 -2.62 -7.04 -19.57
CA GLY A 138 -2.09 -6.77 -20.90
C GLY A 138 -2.77 -7.58 -22.00
N GLU A 139 -3.01 -8.87 -21.77
CA GLU A 139 -3.72 -9.74 -22.73
C GLU A 139 -5.16 -9.28 -22.96
N MET A 140 -5.87 -8.90 -21.88
CA MET A 140 -7.25 -8.45 -21.95
C MET A 140 -7.40 -7.15 -22.75
N MET A 141 -6.48 -6.22 -22.58
CA MET A 141 -6.50 -4.92 -23.28
C MET A 141 -5.76 -4.94 -24.61
N GLY A 142 -5.02 -6.02 -24.91
CA GLY A 142 -4.21 -6.12 -26.11
C GLY A 142 -3.01 -5.17 -26.10
N VAL A 143 -2.50 -4.78 -24.94
CA VAL A 143 -1.42 -3.81 -24.75
C VAL A 143 -0.22 -4.41 -24.02
N TYR A 144 0.91 -3.72 -24.09
CA TYR A 144 2.05 -4.01 -23.24
C TYR A 144 1.69 -3.78 -21.75
N SER A 145 2.08 -4.73 -20.90
CA SER A 145 1.91 -4.60 -19.45
C SER A 145 3.19 -5.05 -18.73
N VAL A 146 3.53 -4.35 -17.66
CA VAL A 146 4.74 -4.61 -16.87
C VAL A 146 4.51 -4.27 -15.42
N CYS A 147 5.01 -5.12 -14.50
CA CYS A 147 5.23 -4.76 -13.12
C CYS A 147 6.66 -4.24 -13.00
N ILE A 148 6.86 -3.07 -12.42
CA ILE A 148 8.18 -2.43 -12.24
C ILE A 148 8.73 -2.84 -10.87
N PRO A 149 9.76 -3.69 -10.81
CA PRO A 149 10.38 -4.05 -9.55
C PRO A 149 11.28 -2.91 -9.02
N THR A 150 11.44 -2.85 -7.72
CA THR A 150 12.37 -1.94 -7.04
C THR A 150 13.69 -2.62 -6.68
N GLY A 151 13.78 -3.94 -6.86
CA GLY A 151 14.96 -4.77 -6.65
C GLY A 151 15.29 -5.61 -7.88
N LYS A 152 16.49 -6.17 -7.91
CA LYS A 152 16.99 -7.01 -9.03
C LYS A 152 16.44 -8.44 -9.02
N ASP A 153 15.95 -8.89 -7.89
CA ASP A 153 15.37 -10.21 -7.67
C ASP A 153 14.24 -10.13 -6.63
N GLN A 154 13.55 -11.25 -6.42
CA GLN A 154 12.41 -11.32 -5.52
C GLN A 154 12.73 -10.89 -4.10
N SER A 155 13.88 -11.32 -3.55
CA SER A 155 14.27 -10.99 -2.19
C SER A 155 14.54 -9.50 -2.02
N GLU A 156 15.33 -8.92 -2.93
CA GLU A 156 15.63 -7.49 -2.89
C GLU A 156 14.38 -6.63 -3.13
N ASP A 157 13.53 -7.01 -4.07
CA ASP A 157 12.28 -6.30 -4.38
C ASP A 157 11.32 -6.31 -3.18
N THR A 158 11.13 -7.47 -2.53
CA THR A 158 10.34 -7.58 -1.30
C THR A 158 10.95 -6.74 -0.17
N ASN A 159 12.27 -6.83 0.05
CA ASN A 159 12.97 -6.07 1.09
C ASN A 159 12.89 -4.56 0.88
N ASN A 160 12.99 -4.10 -0.36
CA ASN A 160 12.86 -2.70 -0.70
C ASN A 160 11.46 -2.15 -0.37
N GLY A 161 10.42 -3.00 -0.41
CA GLY A 161 9.08 -2.65 0.07
C GLY A 161 9.01 -2.32 1.56
N PHE A 162 10.04 -2.65 2.36
CA PHE A 162 10.14 -2.31 3.77
C PHE A 162 11.22 -1.25 4.06
N PHE A 163 12.42 -1.44 3.51
CA PHE A 163 13.63 -0.74 3.96
C PHE A 163 14.13 0.34 3.00
N LEU A 164 13.62 0.40 1.78
CA LEU A 164 13.85 1.52 0.90
C LEU A 164 12.81 2.59 1.16
N ASN A 165 13.22 3.81 1.46
CA ASN A 165 12.26 4.89 1.70
C ASN A 165 11.45 5.24 0.46
N MET A 166 10.31 5.88 0.69
CA MET A 166 9.31 6.14 -0.33
C MET A 166 9.84 6.97 -1.52
N ASP A 167 10.67 7.99 -1.26
CA ASP A 167 11.27 8.80 -2.32
C ASP A 167 12.26 8.00 -3.19
N ALA A 168 13.14 7.23 -2.55
CA ALA A 168 14.10 6.39 -3.25
C ALA A 168 13.41 5.28 -4.06
N THR A 169 12.35 4.68 -3.52
CA THR A 169 11.53 3.70 -4.26
C THR A 169 10.92 4.32 -5.51
N VAL A 170 10.37 5.53 -5.39
CA VAL A 170 9.82 6.27 -6.53
C VAL A 170 10.89 6.63 -7.55
N ASP A 171 12.11 6.95 -7.11
CA ASP A 171 13.21 7.28 -8.01
C ASP A 171 13.65 6.05 -8.82
N VAL A 172 13.75 4.85 -8.20
CA VAL A 172 14.01 3.57 -8.89
C VAL A 172 12.90 3.24 -9.88
N PHE A 173 11.65 3.37 -9.46
CA PHE A 173 10.48 3.16 -10.33
C PHE A 173 10.51 4.12 -11.54
N ALA A 174 10.78 5.39 -11.30
CA ALA A 174 10.84 6.40 -12.36
C ALA A 174 11.96 6.16 -13.36
N GLU A 175 13.13 5.74 -12.89
CA GLU A 175 14.24 5.37 -13.76
C GLU A 175 13.85 4.21 -14.69
N ALA A 176 13.20 3.18 -14.18
CA ALA A 176 12.73 2.06 -14.98
C ALA A 176 11.67 2.48 -16.01
N VAL A 177 10.70 3.31 -15.62
CA VAL A 177 9.70 3.87 -16.56
C VAL A 177 10.34 4.72 -17.65
N GLN A 178 11.29 5.58 -17.30
CA GLN A 178 11.96 6.48 -18.24
C GLN A 178 12.86 5.73 -19.23
N ASN A 179 13.39 4.58 -18.85
CA ASN A 179 14.25 3.75 -19.67
C ASN A 179 13.46 2.75 -20.54
N ASP A 180 12.17 2.54 -20.31
CA ASP A 180 11.34 1.66 -21.15
C ASP A 180 10.77 2.44 -22.33
N PRO A 181 11.20 2.17 -23.59
CA PRO A 181 10.72 2.88 -24.77
C PRO A 181 9.23 2.68 -25.05
N LYS A 182 8.61 1.63 -24.48
CA LYS A 182 7.18 1.36 -24.66
C LYS A 182 6.31 2.26 -23.79
N LEU A 183 6.88 2.90 -22.76
CA LEU A 183 6.16 3.77 -21.84
C LEU A 183 6.28 5.26 -22.19
N GLN A 184 7.09 5.61 -23.20
CA GLN A 184 7.42 7.00 -23.51
C GLN A 184 6.27 7.82 -24.10
N ASN A 185 5.16 7.21 -24.50
CA ASN A 185 3.96 7.91 -24.99
C ASN A 185 2.86 8.00 -23.91
N GLY A 186 3.20 7.76 -22.65
CA GLY A 186 2.27 7.67 -21.54
C GLY A 186 1.80 6.24 -21.26
N PHE A 187 1.20 6.03 -20.11
CA PHE A 187 0.76 4.72 -19.66
C PHE A 187 -0.40 4.84 -18.65
N ASN A 188 -1.14 3.75 -18.48
CA ASN A 188 -2.08 3.57 -17.39
C ASN A 188 -1.35 2.85 -16.24
N ALA A 189 -1.66 3.19 -15.01
CA ALA A 189 -0.98 2.67 -13.84
C ALA A 189 -1.95 1.98 -12.88
N ILE A 190 -1.52 0.86 -12.29
CA ILE A 190 -2.24 0.12 -11.25
C ILE A 190 -1.33 -0.03 -10.04
N GLY A 191 -1.79 0.44 -8.90
CA GLY A 191 -1.11 0.23 -7.62
C GLY A 191 -1.94 -0.68 -6.71
N PHE A 192 -1.26 -1.56 -5.98
CA PHE A 192 -1.85 -2.37 -4.93
C PHE A 192 -1.33 -1.92 -3.58
N SER A 193 -2.24 -1.61 -2.63
CA SER A 193 -1.85 -1.26 -1.26
C SER A 193 -0.77 -0.16 -1.22
N GLN A 194 0.38 -0.41 -0.63
CA GLN A 194 1.55 0.48 -0.61
C GLN A 194 2.04 0.88 -2.00
N GLY A 195 1.91 0.03 -3.03
CA GLY A 195 2.29 0.33 -4.41
C GLY A 195 1.57 1.55 -4.99
N ASN A 196 0.42 1.91 -4.43
CA ASN A 196 -0.27 3.14 -4.79
C ASN A 196 0.54 4.39 -4.44
N ASN A 197 1.30 4.37 -3.35
CA ASN A 197 2.19 5.47 -3.02
C ASN A 197 3.38 5.57 -3.99
N VAL A 198 3.82 4.46 -4.58
CA VAL A 198 4.85 4.49 -5.64
C VAL A 198 4.32 5.21 -6.88
N ILE A 199 3.15 4.80 -7.37
CA ILE A 199 2.50 5.46 -8.54
C ILE A 199 2.21 6.93 -8.22
N ARG A 200 1.67 7.21 -7.04
CA ARG A 200 1.37 8.57 -6.61
C ARG A 200 2.63 9.45 -6.53
N GLY A 201 3.72 8.91 -5.99
CA GLY A 201 5.01 9.61 -5.96
C GLY A 201 5.57 9.86 -7.34
N TYR A 202 5.43 8.91 -8.27
CA TYR A 202 5.77 9.10 -9.66
C TYR A 202 4.96 10.25 -10.28
N ILE A 203 3.63 10.25 -10.08
CA ILE A 203 2.76 11.35 -10.55
C ILE A 203 3.24 12.68 -9.96
N ALA A 204 3.50 12.74 -8.66
CA ALA A 204 3.91 13.96 -7.99
C ALA A 204 5.26 14.51 -8.52
N LYS A 205 6.27 13.64 -8.68
CA LYS A 205 7.65 14.05 -8.98
C LYS A 205 7.98 13.99 -10.47
N TYR A 206 7.49 12.99 -11.19
CA TYR A 206 7.99 12.60 -12.52
C TYR A 206 6.95 12.64 -13.63
N ASN A 207 5.70 13.01 -13.35
CA ASN A 207 4.64 13.12 -14.35
C ASN A 207 4.88 14.31 -15.28
N THR A 208 6.04 14.33 -15.92
CA THR A 208 6.52 15.39 -16.82
C THR A 208 6.95 14.79 -18.17
N GLY A 209 7.09 15.62 -19.18
CA GLY A 209 7.46 15.13 -20.51
C GLY A 209 6.36 14.29 -21.15
N THR A 210 6.70 13.13 -21.69
CA THR A 210 5.80 12.25 -22.45
C THR A 210 5.42 10.96 -21.70
N ALA A 211 6.27 10.47 -20.80
CA ALA A 211 5.99 9.29 -19.98
C ALA A 211 5.07 9.65 -18.78
N VAL A 212 3.85 10.08 -19.08
CA VAL A 212 2.88 10.52 -18.06
C VAL A 212 1.86 9.42 -17.75
N VAL A 213 1.39 9.39 -16.52
CA VAL A 213 0.28 8.54 -16.11
C VAL A 213 -1.02 9.12 -16.66
N ASN A 214 -1.67 8.41 -17.57
CA ASN A 214 -2.94 8.78 -18.14
C ASN A 214 -4.10 8.47 -17.20
N ALA A 215 -4.19 7.21 -16.76
CA ALA A 215 -5.19 6.78 -15.78
C ALA A 215 -4.48 6.03 -14.63
N PHE A 216 -4.91 6.29 -13.41
CA PHE A 216 -4.40 5.65 -12.21
C PHE A 216 -5.53 4.89 -11.50
N LEU A 217 -5.43 3.56 -11.49
CA LEU A 217 -6.29 2.67 -10.72
C LEU A 217 -5.60 2.33 -9.41
N SER A 218 -6.09 2.89 -8.33
CA SER A 218 -5.59 2.72 -6.96
C SER A 218 -6.45 1.71 -6.22
N ILE A 219 -5.95 0.50 -6.00
CA ILE A 219 -6.67 -0.56 -5.30
C ILE A 219 -6.16 -0.65 -3.87
N ASN A 220 -7.05 -0.40 -2.90
CA ASN A 220 -6.77 -0.36 -1.46
C ASN A 220 -5.52 0.46 -1.10
N GLY A 221 -5.45 1.66 -1.64
CA GLY A 221 -4.27 2.51 -1.52
C GLY A 221 -4.18 3.23 -0.18
N VAL A 222 -3.00 3.20 0.44
CA VAL A 222 -2.69 4.01 1.63
C VAL A 222 -2.44 5.49 1.24
N ASN A 223 -3.29 6.01 0.37
CA ASN A 223 -3.11 7.33 -0.26
C ASN A 223 -3.21 8.49 0.73
N ALA A 224 -4.11 8.38 1.71
CA ALA A 224 -4.29 9.36 2.78
C ALA A 224 -3.32 9.15 3.97
N GLY A 225 -2.51 8.11 3.91
CA GLY A 225 -1.63 7.66 4.99
C GLY A 225 -2.24 6.51 5.78
N GLU A 226 -1.42 5.94 6.68
CA GLU A 226 -1.77 4.85 7.56
C GLU A 226 -1.75 5.33 9.01
N GLY A 227 -2.87 5.22 9.71
CA GLY A 227 -3.04 5.73 11.06
C GLY A 227 -3.07 4.68 12.16
N ALA A 228 -3.03 3.39 11.81
CA ALA A 228 -3.02 2.32 12.79
C ALA A 228 -2.12 1.17 12.38
N VAL A 229 -1.79 0.32 13.34
CA VAL A 229 -1.17 -0.97 13.09
C VAL A 229 -2.21 -1.88 12.42
N PRO A 230 -1.85 -2.65 11.38
CA PRO A 230 -2.76 -3.55 10.70
C PRO A 230 -3.61 -4.39 11.66
N HIS A 231 -4.90 -4.53 11.35
CA HIS A 231 -5.90 -5.18 12.20
C HIS A 231 -6.11 -4.57 13.60
N CYS A 232 -5.58 -3.40 13.87
CA CYS A 232 -5.85 -2.61 15.08
C CYS A 232 -7.09 -1.70 14.94
N ASN A 233 -8.05 -2.07 14.12
CA ASN A 233 -9.31 -1.34 14.00
C ASN A 233 -10.21 -1.64 15.22
N PRO A 234 -10.65 -0.62 15.99
CA PRO A 234 -11.52 -0.80 17.16
C PRO A 234 -12.86 -1.46 16.83
N SER A 235 -13.35 -1.34 15.62
CA SER A 235 -14.68 -1.84 15.21
C SER A 235 -14.76 -3.36 14.97
N LEU A 236 -13.65 -4.09 14.95
CA LEU A 236 -13.62 -5.51 14.56
C LEU A 236 -14.07 -6.52 15.62
N SER A 237 -14.39 -6.11 16.86
CA SER A 237 -14.89 -7.02 17.91
C SER A 237 -16.35 -6.77 18.24
N LYS A 238 -17.15 -7.85 18.40
CA LYS A 238 -18.56 -7.78 18.79
C LYS A 238 -18.77 -7.69 20.32
N SER A 239 -17.73 -7.94 21.13
CA SER A 239 -17.80 -7.86 22.59
C SER A 239 -17.29 -6.51 23.09
N PRO A 240 -18.07 -5.73 23.86
CA PRO A 240 -17.64 -4.43 24.38
C PRO A 240 -16.38 -4.49 25.25
N PHE A 241 -16.19 -5.56 26.02
CA PHE A 241 -15.00 -5.75 26.85
C PHE A 241 -13.78 -6.07 25.99
N ALA A 242 -13.91 -6.99 25.03
CA ALA A 242 -12.84 -7.33 24.11
C ALA A 242 -12.49 -6.17 23.18
N GLN A 243 -13.47 -5.36 22.77
CA GLN A 243 -13.25 -4.12 22.02
C GLN A 243 -12.39 -3.15 22.82
N LYS A 244 -12.75 -2.90 24.07
CA LYS A 244 -12.00 -1.97 24.92
C LYS A 244 -10.56 -2.43 25.16
N LEU A 245 -10.36 -3.68 25.57
CA LEU A 245 -9.00 -4.22 25.80
C LEU A 245 -8.16 -4.17 24.52
N ARG A 246 -8.74 -4.54 23.39
CA ARG A 246 -8.07 -4.49 22.09
C ARG A 246 -7.74 -3.05 21.71
N PHE A 247 -8.65 -2.12 21.93
CA PHE A 247 -8.43 -0.70 21.67
C PHE A 247 -7.28 -0.15 22.50
N ASP A 248 -7.26 -0.41 23.81
CA ASP A 248 -6.19 0.07 24.70
C ASP A 248 -4.80 -0.44 24.27
N VAL A 249 -4.71 -1.71 23.84
CA VAL A 249 -3.46 -2.28 23.30
C VAL A 249 -3.09 -1.65 21.96
N CYS A 250 -4.05 -1.51 21.04
CA CYS A 250 -3.82 -0.88 19.75
C CYS A 250 -3.40 0.58 19.89
N GLU A 251 -4.02 1.34 20.78
CA GLU A 251 -3.66 2.73 21.04
C GLU A 251 -2.22 2.85 21.54
N LEU A 252 -1.79 1.98 22.45
CA LEU A 252 -0.40 1.95 22.92
C LEU A 252 0.57 1.65 21.77
N LEU A 253 0.25 0.67 20.92
CA LEU A 253 1.09 0.31 19.78
C LEU A 253 1.18 1.44 18.76
N MET A 254 0.08 2.11 18.47
CA MET A 254 0.03 3.28 17.58
C MET A 254 0.85 4.44 18.15
N GLU A 255 0.84 4.64 19.47
CA GLU A 255 1.67 5.67 20.11
C GLU A 255 3.17 5.38 19.94
N GLN A 256 3.59 4.12 20.14
CA GLN A 256 4.98 3.74 19.93
C GLN A 256 5.39 3.83 18.45
N ALA A 257 4.52 3.38 17.54
CA ALA A 257 4.73 3.50 16.11
C ALA A 257 4.94 4.97 15.70
N SER A 258 4.12 5.90 16.21
CA SER A 258 4.27 7.33 15.92
C SER A 258 5.57 7.93 16.45
N ARG A 259 6.00 7.51 17.64
CA ARG A 259 7.28 7.98 18.21
C ARG A 259 8.46 7.55 17.35
N ALA A 260 8.42 6.32 16.85
CA ALA A 260 9.47 5.75 16.02
C ALA A 260 9.42 6.27 14.56
N ALA A 261 8.24 6.33 13.95
CA ALA A 261 8.07 6.77 12.56
C ALA A 261 8.58 8.21 12.33
N TYR A 262 8.32 9.11 13.27
CA TYR A 262 8.68 10.50 13.14
C TYR A 262 10.10 10.78 13.66
N THR A 263 11.08 10.10 13.08
CA THR A 263 12.52 10.29 13.27
C THR A 263 13.21 10.34 11.91
N ASP A 264 14.32 11.05 11.81
CA ASP A 264 15.09 11.13 10.56
C ASP A 264 15.54 9.74 10.10
N PHE A 265 15.92 8.89 11.05
CA PHE A 265 16.35 7.53 10.73
C PHE A 265 15.23 6.72 10.09
N ALA A 266 14.04 6.66 10.71
CA ALA A 266 12.91 5.90 10.17
C ALA A 266 12.46 6.45 8.81
N GLN A 267 12.46 7.77 8.65
CA GLN A 267 12.10 8.39 7.37
C GLN A 267 13.10 8.08 6.24
N GLN A 268 14.36 7.81 6.57
CA GLN A 268 15.38 7.45 5.59
C GLN A 268 15.41 5.95 5.26
N HIS A 269 14.94 5.08 6.16
CA HIS A 269 15.14 3.64 6.07
C HIS A 269 13.86 2.80 6.11
N SER A 270 12.69 3.42 6.13
CA SER A 270 11.42 2.71 6.15
C SER A 270 10.39 3.37 5.24
N PHE A 271 9.85 2.57 4.33
CA PHE A 271 8.76 3.01 3.47
C PHE A 271 7.50 3.34 4.31
N GLN A 272 7.16 2.51 5.29
CA GLN A 272 5.96 2.64 6.11
C GLN A 272 6.01 3.88 7.01
N ALA A 273 7.18 4.23 7.54
CA ALA A 273 7.35 5.45 8.30
C ALA A 273 7.02 6.69 7.48
N ASN A 274 7.29 6.67 6.18
CA ASN A 274 7.07 7.80 5.28
C ASN A 274 5.60 8.14 5.05
N TYR A 275 4.69 7.16 5.13
CA TYR A 275 3.25 7.37 4.99
C TYR A 275 2.49 7.20 6.32
N TRP A 276 3.18 6.97 7.45
CA TRP A 276 2.54 6.92 8.75
C TRP A 276 1.86 8.27 9.04
N ARG A 277 0.57 8.21 9.37
CA ARG A 277 -0.25 9.38 9.70
C ARG A 277 -1.06 9.09 10.95
N ASP A 278 -0.46 9.37 12.10
CA ASP A 278 -1.16 9.24 13.39
C ASP A 278 -2.47 10.03 13.37
N PRO A 279 -3.61 9.40 13.70
CA PRO A 279 -4.91 10.06 13.64
C PRO A 279 -5.10 11.13 14.70
N ARG A 280 -4.26 11.15 15.75
CA ARG A 280 -4.38 12.10 16.86
C ARG A 280 -3.92 13.49 16.43
N PRO A 281 -4.72 14.56 16.70
CA PRO A 281 -4.33 15.93 16.36
C PRO A 281 -3.01 16.37 16.98
N SER A 282 -2.65 15.85 18.17
CA SER A 282 -1.40 16.15 18.86
C SER A 282 -0.15 15.65 18.12
N ALA A 283 -0.28 14.64 17.27
CA ALA A 283 0.81 14.10 16.48
C ALA A 283 1.00 14.81 15.13
N PHE A 284 0.01 15.58 14.68
CA PHE A 284 0.02 16.21 13.36
C PHE A 284 1.24 17.13 13.11
N PRO A 285 1.74 17.93 14.06
CA PRO A 285 2.95 18.72 13.85
C PRO A 285 4.19 17.88 13.55
N ARG A 286 4.30 16.69 14.17
CA ARG A 286 5.41 15.76 13.87
C ARG A 286 5.24 15.12 12.49
N TYR A 287 4.03 14.71 12.12
CA TYR A 287 3.71 14.26 10.77
C TYR A 287 4.14 15.30 9.73
N GLN A 288 3.75 16.56 9.91
CA GLN A 288 4.11 17.65 9.01
C GLN A 288 5.63 17.85 8.89
N GLN A 289 6.35 17.71 10.00
CA GLN A 289 7.80 17.88 10.05
C GLN A 289 8.56 16.74 9.39
N TYR A 290 8.16 15.50 9.65
CA TYR A 290 8.95 14.32 9.32
C TYR A 290 8.43 13.54 8.11
N ALA A 291 7.12 13.28 8.03
CA ALA A 291 6.57 12.35 7.06
C ALA A 291 6.76 12.82 5.61
N GLN A 292 7.26 11.93 4.77
CA GLN A 292 7.38 12.21 3.34
C GLN A 292 6.01 12.45 2.69
N LEU A 293 4.98 11.74 3.14
CA LEU A 293 3.61 11.92 2.67
C LEU A 293 3.11 13.36 2.91
N ALA A 294 3.47 13.98 4.05
CA ALA A 294 3.10 15.36 4.33
C ALA A 294 3.65 16.33 3.27
N LYS A 295 4.87 16.09 2.78
CA LYS A 295 5.48 16.88 1.71
C LYS A 295 4.73 16.69 0.39
N TRP A 296 4.37 15.46 0.03
CA TRP A 296 3.61 15.18 -1.19
C TRP A 296 2.17 15.69 -1.14
N ASN A 297 1.57 15.74 0.04
CA ASN A 297 0.25 16.33 0.26
C ASN A 297 0.27 17.85 0.32
N ASN A 298 1.43 18.50 0.25
CA ASN A 298 1.56 19.94 0.54
C ASN A 298 1.05 20.33 1.95
N GLU A 299 1.15 19.42 2.91
CA GLU A 299 0.76 19.62 4.32
C GLU A 299 1.96 20.09 5.19
N ALA A 300 3.18 20.03 4.68
CA ALA A 300 4.40 20.36 5.42
C ALA A 300 4.66 21.88 5.60
N GLY A 301 3.63 22.71 5.48
CA GLY A 301 3.71 24.15 5.71
C GLY A 301 4.08 25.00 4.49
N PHE A 302 4.37 24.41 3.35
CA PHE A 302 4.56 25.10 2.06
C PHE A 302 3.90 24.33 0.93
N VAL A 303 3.43 25.04 -0.08
CA VAL A 303 2.81 24.44 -1.28
C VAL A 303 3.83 24.35 -2.40
N ASN A 304 4.14 23.14 -2.83
CA ASN A 304 4.93 22.90 -4.03
C ASN A 304 3.98 22.82 -5.25
N GLN A 305 3.96 23.88 -6.04
CA GLN A 305 3.08 23.98 -7.21
C GLN A 305 3.39 22.90 -8.26
N THR A 306 4.64 22.48 -8.40
CA THR A 306 5.01 21.42 -9.37
C THR A 306 4.27 20.11 -9.09
N LEU A 307 4.03 19.75 -7.83
CA LEU A 307 3.27 18.53 -7.48
C LEU A 307 1.82 18.64 -7.98
N LYS A 308 1.19 19.80 -7.83
CA LYS A 308 -0.17 20.06 -8.34
C LYS A 308 -0.23 20.02 -9.85
N ASP A 309 0.73 20.66 -10.52
CA ASP A 309 0.81 20.72 -11.97
C ASP A 309 1.00 19.32 -12.59
N ASN A 310 1.80 18.48 -11.92
CA ASN A 310 2.02 17.10 -12.32
C ASN A 310 0.78 16.24 -12.09
N TRP A 311 0.09 16.42 -10.95
CA TRP A 311 -1.17 15.75 -10.65
C TRP A 311 -2.24 16.04 -11.71
N ALA A 312 -2.36 17.28 -12.11
CA ALA A 312 -3.34 17.74 -13.09
C ALA A 312 -3.20 17.09 -14.48
N LYS A 313 -2.02 16.53 -14.82
CA LYS A 313 -1.76 15.85 -16.10
C LYS A 313 -2.39 14.47 -16.19
N THR A 314 -2.67 13.83 -15.07
CA THR A 314 -3.41 12.57 -15.06
C THR A 314 -4.88 12.84 -15.40
N ASN A 315 -5.42 12.07 -16.33
CA ASN A 315 -6.77 12.28 -16.85
C ASN A 315 -7.85 11.55 -16.05
N THR A 316 -7.50 10.41 -15.43
CA THR A 316 -8.46 9.59 -14.70
C THR A 316 -7.81 9.04 -13.43
N PHE A 317 -8.50 9.17 -12.30
CA PHE A 317 -8.16 8.55 -11.03
C PHE A 317 -9.31 7.64 -10.61
N VAL A 318 -9.00 6.40 -10.28
CA VAL A 318 -9.98 5.42 -9.80
C VAL A 318 -9.54 4.95 -8.41
N TRP A 319 -10.33 5.26 -7.40
CA TRP A 319 -10.06 4.95 -6.00
C TRP A 319 -10.94 3.77 -5.58
N VAL A 320 -10.33 2.62 -5.33
CA VAL A 320 -11.04 1.38 -4.97
C VAL A 320 -10.89 1.09 -3.50
N LEU A 321 -12.03 0.97 -2.80
CA LEU A 321 -12.13 0.72 -1.37
C LEU A 321 -12.62 -0.70 -1.08
N ALA A 322 -11.95 -1.41 -0.16
CA ALA A 322 -12.47 -2.65 0.42
C ALA A 322 -13.35 -2.34 1.64
N THR A 323 -14.59 -2.82 1.62
CA THR A 323 -15.56 -2.47 2.68
C THR A 323 -15.25 -3.05 4.05
N GLU A 324 -14.40 -4.08 4.11
CA GLU A 324 -13.97 -4.77 5.33
C GLU A 324 -12.46 -4.65 5.58
N ASP A 325 -11.77 -3.71 4.92
CA ASP A 325 -10.33 -3.55 5.02
C ASP A 325 -9.87 -3.46 6.48
N GLY A 326 -9.04 -4.42 6.88
CA GLY A 326 -8.44 -4.49 8.20
C GLY A 326 -6.97 -4.06 8.24
N MET A 327 -6.40 -3.74 7.07
CA MET A 327 -5.00 -3.35 6.93
C MET A 327 -4.83 -1.83 6.91
N VAL A 328 -5.73 -1.10 6.24
CA VAL A 328 -5.69 0.36 6.11
C VAL A 328 -6.58 1.02 7.17
N PHE A 329 -6.03 1.99 7.89
CA PHE A 329 -6.80 2.77 8.88
C PHE A 329 -6.61 4.30 8.70
N PRO A 330 -7.71 5.05 8.59
CA PRO A 330 -9.05 4.54 8.33
C PRO A 330 -9.13 4.01 6.90
N ARG A 331 -9.86 2.91 6.68
CA ARG A 331 -10.05 2.35 5.32
C ARG A 331 -10.67 3.34 4.36
N GLU A 332 -11.47 4.26 4.87
CA GLU A 332 -12.06 5.36 4.12
C GLU A 332 -10.98 6.32 3.57
N GLY A 333 -9.73 6.23 4.05
CA GLY A 333 -8.57 6.91 3.49
C GLY A 333 -8.23 6.47 2.07
N GLU A 334 -8.64 5.26 1.66
CA GLU A 334 -8.58 4.80 0.26
C GLU A 334 -9.40 5.70 -0.68
N TRP A 335 -10.43 6.37 -0.15
CA TRP A 335 -11.27 7.39 -0.80
C TRP A 335 -10.96 8.82 -0.35
N TRP A 336 -9.76 9.07 0.17
CA TRP A 336 -9.32 10.38 0.60
C TRP A 336 -10.09 11.00 1.78
N GLN A 337 -10.81 10.19 2.55
CA GLN A 337 -11.36 10.62 3.83
C GLN A 337 -10.24 10.62 4.88
N SER A 338 -10.42 11.37 5.97
CA SER A 338 -9.45 11.42 7.06
C SER A 338 -10.10 11.17 8.41
N PRO A 339 -9.34 10.75 9.43
CA PRO A 339 -9.86 10.74 10.80
C PRO A 339 -10.44 12.11 11.18
N ASP A 340 -11.59 12.12 11.88
CA ASP A 340 -12.12 13.34 12.48
C ASP A 340 -11.23 13.75 13.67
N PRO A 341 -10.69 14.96 13.70
CA PRO A 341 -9.86 15.41 14.83
C PRO A 341 -10.54 15.38 16.19
N ASN A 342 -11.89 15.38 16.24
CA ASN A 342 -12.64 15.34 17.49
C ASN A 342 -12.88 13.90 17.99
N ASP A 343 -12.83 12.91 17.10
CA ASP A 343 -12.99 11.49 17.41
C ASP A 343 -12.15 10.62 16.45
N PRO A 344 -10.82 10.71 16.55
CA PRO A 344 -9.89 10.23 15.50
C PRO A 344 -9.88 8.72 15.28
N TYR A 345 -10.47 7.95 16.19
CA TYR A 345 -10.50 6.49 16.09
C TYR A 345 -11.84 5.91 15.63
N HIS A 346 -12.94 6.69 15.71
CA HIS A 346 -14.27 6.17 15.43
C HIS A 346 -15.04 6.97 14.37
N SER A 347 -14.54 8.12 13.99
CA SER A 347 -15.18 8.99 13.01
C SER A 347 -14.22 9.45 11.93
N VAL A 348 -14.75 9.63 10.73
CA VAL A 348 -13.99 10.14 9.58
C VAL A 348 -14.66 11.37 8.99
N LEU A 349 -13.86 12.34 8.54
CA LEU A 349 -14.29 13.45 7.72
C LEU A 349 -14.44 12.99 6.27
N PRO A 350 -15.58 13.25 5.63
CA PRO A 350 -15.71 13.05 4.19
C PRO A 350 -14.61 13.76 3.40
N MET A 351 -14.20 13.21 2.26
CA MET A 351 -13.14 13.79 1.41
C MET A 351 -13.31 15.31 1.21
N LYS A 352 -14.53 15.77 0.93
CA LYS A 352 -14.81 17.19 0.64
C LYS A 352 -14.70 18.12 1.86
N GLU A 353 -14.58 17.57 3.06
CA GLU A 353 -14.41 18.31 4.31
C GLU A 353 -12.95 18.28 4.79
N THR A 354 -12.10 17.46 4.17
CA THR A 354 -10.68 17.38 4.51
C THR A 354 -9.92 18.64 4.12
N GLU A 355 -8.83 18.92 4.81
CA GLU A 355 -8.02 20.11 4.55
C GLU A 355 -7.37 20.06 3.15
N TRP A 356 -6.88 18.88 2.74
CA TRP A 356 -6.29 18.72 1.40
C TRP A 356 -7.29 18.94 0.26
N TYR A 357 -8.58 18.69 0.48
CA TYR A 357 -9.62 19.00 -0.50
C TYR A 357 -10.02 20.47 -0.45
N THR A 358 -10.41 20.98 0.73
CA THR A 358 -10.92 22.35 0.89
C THR A 358 -9.92 23.42 0.47
N LYS A 359 -8.62 23.18 0.72
CA LYS A 359 -7.51 24.05 0.28
C LYS A 359 -6.91 23.64 -1.06
N ASP A 360 -7.37 22.56 -1.66
CA ASP A 360 -6.84 21.97 -2.91
C ASP A 360 -5.32 21.84 -2.89
N LEU A 361 -4.78 21.22 -1.83
CA LEU A 361 -3.35 21.28 -1.53
C LEU A 361 -2.49 20.65 -2.64
N PHE A 362 -2.91 19.55 -3.26
CA PHE A 362 -2.18 18.88 -4.33
C PHE A 362 -2.98 18.66 -5.61
N GLY A 363 -4.20 19.23 -5.71
CA GLY A 363 -5.02 19.15 -6.92
C GLY A 363 -6.18 18.14 -6.84
N LEU A 364 -6.46 17.57 -5.65
CA LEU A 364 -7.56 16.61 -5.47
C LEU A 364 -8.93 17.22 -5.79
N LYS A 365 -9.20 18.43 -5.27
CA LYS A 365 -10.44 19.16 -5.54
C LYS A 365 -10.57 19.54 -7.02
N THR A 366 -9.50 20.08 -7.59
CA THR A 366 -9.46 20.44 -9.02
C THR A 366 -9.75 19.22 -9.89
N ALA A 367 -9.19 18.05 -9.57
CA ALA A 367 -9.46 16.81 -10.29
C ALA A 367 -10.91 16.33 -10.11
N ASP A 368 -11.48 16.45 -8.89
CA ASP A 368 -12.86 16.09 -8.60
C ASP A 368 -13.87 16.97 -9.35
N GLU A 369 -13.67 18.28 -9.32
CA GLU A 369 -14.51 19.25 -10.04
C GLU A 369 -14.41 19.09 -11.57
N ALA A 370 -13.29 18.57 -12.07
CA ALA A 370 -13.11 18.22 -13.48
C ALA A 370 -13.67 16.84 -13.85
N GLY A 371 -14.28 16.12 -12.91
CA GLY A 371 -14.84 14.79 -13.13
C GLY A 371 -13.81 13.68 -13.35
N LYS A 372 -12.56 13.89 -12.90
CA LYS A 372 -11.45 12.92 -13.07
C LYS A 372 -11.40 11.86 -11.98
N ASN A 373 -12.02 12.09 -10.82
CA ASN A 373 -12.05 11.14 -9.70
C ASN A 373 -13.25 10.21 -9.82
N HIS A 374 -12.99 8.89 -9.78
CA HIS A 374 -13.99 7.83 -9.77
C HIS A 374 -13.79 7.00 -8.50
N PHE A 375 -14.90 6.57 -7.88
CA PHE A 375 -14.89 5.86 -6.62
C PHE A 375 -15.56 4.51 -6.80
N GLU A 376 -14.80 3.46 -6.60
CA GLU A 376 -15.20 2.06 -6.69
C GLU A 376 -15.06 1.39 -5.33
N LYS A 377 -15.81 0.31 -5.12
CA LYS A 377 -15.67 -0.52 -3.92
C LYS A 377 -15.99 -1.97 -4.22
N PHE A 378 -15.51 -2.84 -3.37
CA PHE A 378 -15.89 -4.24 -3.33
C PHE A 378 -16.15 -4.68 -1.89
N GLU A 379 -16.93 -5.75 -1.72
CA GLU A 379 -17.15 -6.37 -0.43
C GLU A 379 -16.03 -7.37 -0.15
N GLY A 380 -15.30 -7.17 0.96
CA GLY A 380 -14.17 -8.01 1.36
C GLY A 380 -13.11 -7.23 2.12
N ASP A 381 -12.11 -7.95 2.57
CA ASP A 381 -10.91 -7.40 3.22
C ASP A 381 -9.86 -6.97 2.18
N HIS A 382 -8.74 -6.46 2.65
CA HIS A 382 -7.65 -5.90 1.88
C HIS A 382 -7.24 -6.78 0.68
N LEU A 383 -7.30 -6.24 -0.53
CA LEU A 383 -6.98 -6.91 -1.80
C LEU A 383 -7.79 -8.18 -2.13
N GLN A 384 -8.95 -8.39 -1.50
CA GLN A 384 -9.83 -9.53 -1.76
C GLN A 384 -10.86 -9.28 -2.87
N PHE A 385 -10.56 -8.38 -3.80
CA PHE A 385 -11.41 -8.13 -4.95
C PHE A 385 -11.52 -9.35 -5.89
N SER A 386 -12.62 -9.45 -6.61
CA SER A 386 -12.82 -10.48 -7.62
C SER A 386 -12.09 -10.14 -8.92
N MET A 387 -11.73 -11.18 -9.70
CA MET A 387 -11.20 -10.95 -11.05
C MET A 387 -12.22 -10.31 -11.99
N GLU A 388 -13.51 -10.49 -11.74
CA GLU A 388 -14.58 -9.83 -12.49
C GLU A 388 -14.58 -8.33 -12.24
N ASP A 389 -14.43 -7.88 -10.97
CA ASP A 389 -14.29 -6.48 -10.63
C ASP A 389 -13.05 -5.87 -11.26
N PHE A 390 -11.91 -6.55 -11.17
CA PHE A 390 -10.67 -6.10 -11.77
C PHE A 390 -10.78 -5.90 -13.29
N GLU A 391 -11.36 -6.88 -13.99
CA GLU A 391 -11.60 -6.78 -15.43
C GLU A 391 -12.55 -5.64 -15.78
N ARG A 392 -13.60 -5.46 -14.98
CA ARG A 392 -14.56 -4.37 -15.14
C ARG A 392 -13.88 -3.01 -15.04
N TRP A 393 -13.09 -2.79 -13.96
CA TRP A 393 -12.39 -1.53 -13.77
C TRP A 393 -11.41 -1.20 -14.91
N ILE A 394 -10.60 -2.17 -15.32
CA ILE A 394 -9.64 -1.95 -16.42
C ILE A 394 -10.39 -1.60 -17.72
N LYS A 395 -11.41 -2.35 -18.09
CA LYS A 395 -12.18 -2.09 -19.32
C LYS A 395 -12.88 -0.73 -19.29
N GLU A 396 -13.42 -0.34 -18.15
CA GLU A 396 -14.14 0.92 -17.99
C GLU A 396 -13.23 2.14 -18.04
N TYR A 397 -12.09 2.07 -17.37
CA TYR A 397 -11.24 3.25 -17.14
C TYR A 397 -10.00 3.33 -18.03
N PHE A 398 -9.53 2.23 -18.59
CA PHE A 398 -8.36 2.19 -19.48
C PHE A 398 -8.74 2.04 -20.97
N GLY A 399 -9.97 1.71 -21.27
CA GLY A 399 -10.47 1.53 -22.63
C GLY A 399 -10.97 2.81 -23.31
N LYS A 400 -10.74 3.97 -22.70
CA LYS A 400 -11.22 5.28 -23.20
C LYS A 400 -10.10 6.09 -23.84
#